data_03cf3bde63ef2a94a8328e812e182264
#
_entry.id   03cf3bde63ef2a94a8328e812e182264
#
_cell.length_a   1.000
_cell.length_b   1.000
_cell.length_c   1.000
_cell.angle_alpha   90.00
_cell.angle_beta   90.00
_cell.angle_gamma   90.00
#
_symmetry.space_group_name_H-M   'P 1'
#
loop_
_entity.id
_entity.type
_entity.pdbx_description
1 polymer ?
#
loop_
_entity_poly.entity_id
_entity_poly.type
_entity_poly.pdbx_seq_one_letter_code
_entity_poly.pdbx_strand_id
1 'polypeptide(L)'
;MKKIFYLFVLLLIISCDFISLKTNKVTQHKPIATVYNKNLYKKDIEELLPKGITKKDSLVIVKGLINSWAKKQLLLAKAEENISSVNSDKIENLVNSYKKSLYINGYKERLIKQRLDTIVNQEEINRYYQKNKENFKLNEELIQFDYVHFGKDFLDKEEVVKSFKFSREEDLDRYLLNFKSYRLQDSTWVPFSFLKKKIPPFEAETQQNLLKISKYIQKEDSLGVYLVAVKKMLLKNTVAPLTFVSSRIKQIILHKRKLELIREIEKTLINDAIQNKNFKEY
;
A
#
# COMPACT_ATOMS: atom_id res chain seq x y z
N MET A 1 -53.37 49.33 -34.58
CA MET A 1 -52.18 48.53 -34.88
C MET A 1 -50.86 49.19 -34.56
N LYS A 2 -50.63 50.46 -34.89
CA LYS A 2 -49.36 51.21 -34.63
C LYS A 2 -49.04 51.31 -33.08
N LYS A 3 -50.03 51.54 -32.23
CA LYS A 3 -49.81 51.70 -30.77
C LYS A 3 -49.38 50.35 -30.09
N ILE A 4 -49.80 49.16 -30.56
CA ILE A 4 -49.40 47.87 -30.06
C ILE A 4 -47.97 47.53 -30.48
N PHE A 5 -47.56 48.02 -31.67
CA PHE A 5 -46.18 47.82 -32.12
C PHE A 5 -45.17 48.62 -31.28
N TYR A 6 -45.49 49.84 -30.88
CA TYR A 6 -44.65 50.64 -30.00
C TYR A 6 -44.56 50.07 -28.58
N LEU A 7 -45.64 49.45 -28.08
CA LEU A 7 -45.61 48.74 -26.79
C LEU A 7 -44.72 47.50 -26.81
N PHE A 8 -44.67 46.78 -27.95
CA PHE A 8 -43.82 45.60 -28.14
C PHE A 8 -42.33 45.97 -28.29
N VAL A 9 -42.02 47.08 -28.93
CA VAL A 9 -40.66 47.63 -29.05
C VAL A 9 -40.16 48.19 -27.70
N LEU A 10 -41.02 48.76 -26.87
CA LEU A 10 -40.68 49.26 -25.55
C LEU A 10 -40.35 48.09 -24.56
N LEU A 11 -41.01 46.91 -24.73
CA LEU A 11 -40.78 45.72 -23.92
C LEU A 11 -39.43 45.01 -24.22
N LEU A 12 -38.87 45.23 -25.41
CA LEU A 12 -37.58 44.68 -25.80
C LEU A 12 -36.37 45.48 -25.24
N ILE A 13 -36.58 46.68 -24.76
CA ILE A 13 -35.48 47.51 -24.19
C ILE A 13 -35.26 47.23 -22.70
N ILE A 14 -36.20 46.61 -22.00
CA ILE A 14 -36.11 46.31 -20.56
C ILE A 14 -35.46 44.92 -20.26
N SER A 15 -35.10 44.18 -21.30
CA SER A 15 -34.58 42.80 -21.17
C SER A 15 -33.05 42.69 -21.06
N CYS A 16 -32.31 43.79 -20.86
CA CYS A 16 -30.84 43.77 -20.88
C CYS A 16 -30.15 43.66 -19.51
N ASP A 17 -30.88 43.68 -18.37
CA ASP A 17 -30.22 43.71 -17.08
C ASP A 17 -30.37 42.41 -16.23
N PHE A 18 -30.85 41.31 -16.81
CA PHE A 18 -31.06 40.08 -16.05
C PHE A 18 -30.12 38.90 -16.39
N ILE A 19 -29.03 39.17 -17.14
CA ILE A 19 -27.93 38.23 -17.26
C ILE A 19 -26.81 38.70 -16.33
N SER A 20 -27.01 38.57 -15.05
CA SER A 20 -25.93 38.54 -14.06
C SER A 20 -25.17 37.25 -14.29
N LEU A 21 -24.18 37.30 -15.17
CA LEU A 21 -23.09 36.33 -15.18
C LEU A 21 -22.55 36.34 -13.74
N LYS A 22 -22.83 35.26 -12.98
CA LYS A 22 -22.06 34.92 -11.78
C LYS A 22 -20.61 34.77 -12.23
N THR A 23 -19.92 35.87 -12.39
CA THR A 23 -18.47 35.85 -12.32
C THR A 23 -18.15 35.31 -10.97
N ASN A 24 -17.76 34.01 -10.92
CA ASN A 24 -17.03 33.49 -9.79
C ASN A 24 -15.97 34.53 -9.49
N LYS A 25 -16.10 35.24 -8.38
CA LYS A 25 -15.03 36.08 -7.85
C LYS A 25 -13.89 35.13 -7.61
N VAL A 26 -13.05 34.95 -8.64
CA VAL A 26 -11.71 34.43 -8.45
C VAL A 26 -11.10 35.43 -7.48
N THR A 27 -11.06 35.07 -6.22
CA THR A 27 -10.28 35.79 -5.23
C THR A 27 -8.87 35.80 -5.78
N GLN A 28 -8.47 36.95 -6.39
CA GLN A 28 -7.10 37.12 -6.87
C GLN A 28 -6.20 37.10 -5.65
N HIS A 29 -5.78 35.89 -5.26
CA HIS A 29 -4.78 35.73 -4.23
C HIS A 29 -3.50 36.40 -4.75
N LYS A 30 -3.06 37.46 -4.05
CA LYS A 30 -1.81 38.13 -4.37
C LYS A 30 -0.68 37.10 -4.31
N PRO A 31 0.14 36.97 -5.39
CA PRO A 31 1.27 36.07 -5.36
C PRO A 31 2.28 36.50 -4.30
N ILE A 32 2.92 35.53 -3.65
CA ILE A 32 3.99 35.76 -2.66
C ILE A 32 5.36 35.87 -3.32
N ALA A 33 5.50 35.36 -4.54
CA ALA A 33 6.67 35.53 -5.40
C ALA A 33 6.28 35.37 -6.88
N THR A 34 7.06 35.99 -7.76
CA THR A 34 6.90 35.92 -9.22
C THR A 34 8.27 35.75 -9.86
N VAL A 35 8.37 34.82 -10.82
CA VAL A 35 9.54 34.65 -11.69
C VAL A 35 9.03 34.61 -13.13
N TYR A 36 9.42 35.61 -13.96
CA TYR A 36 8.86 35.82 -15.29
C TYR A 36 7.32 35.90 -15.23
N ASN A 37 6.62 34.98 -15.91
CA ASN A 37 5.15 34.89 -15.95
C ASN A 37 4.58 33.83 -14.97
N LYS A 38 5.41 33.24 -14.11
CA LYS A 38 5.00 32.25 -13.15
C LYS A 38 4.83 32.85 -11.75
N ASN A 39 3.71 32.55 -11.11
CA ASN A 39 3.36 33.06 -9.79
C ASN A 39 3.37 31.91 -8.77
N LEU A 40 3.91 32.20 -7.59
CA LEU A 40 3.84 31.32 -6.42
C LEU A 40 2.81 31.94 -5.46
N TYR A 41 1.87 31.16 -5.01
CA TYR A 41 0.86 31.59 -4.05
C TYR A 41 1.09 30.96 -2.67
N LYS A 42 0.54 31.59 -1.65
CA LYS A 42 0.68 31.12 -0.26
C LYS A 42 0.20 29.67 -0.08
N LYS A 43 -0.92 29.33 -0.71
CA LYS A 43 -1.48 27.98 -0.69
C LYS A 43 -0.52 26.90 -1.21
N ASP A 44 0.35 27.25 -2.17
CA ASP A 44 1.26 26.29 -2.80
C ASP A 44 2.39 25.85 -1.87
N ILE A 45 2.63 26.62 -0.78
CA ILE A 45 3.66 26.31 0.21
C ILE A 45 3.09 25.97 1.59
N GLU A 46 1.81 26.25 1.86
CA GLU A 46 1.19 25.98 3.16
C GLU A 46 1.23 24.49 3.54
N GLU A 47 1.01 23.60 2.57
CA GLU A 47 1.07 22.15 2.78
C GLU A 47 2.49 21.62 3.07
N LEU A 48 3.52 22.40 2.72
CA LEU A 48 4.92 22.06 2.92
C LEU A 48 5.43 22.52 4.31
N LEU A 49 4.65 23.28 5.05
CA LEU A 49 5.02 23.78 6.36
C LEU A 49 4.74 22.73 7.44
N PRO A 50 5.70 22.42 8.33
CA PRO A 50 5.47 21.53 9.45
C PRO A 50 4.39 22.09 10.38
N LYS A 51 3.54 21.20 10.92
CA LYS A 51 2.53 21.59 11.92
C LYS A 51 3.19 21.96 13.24
N GLY A 52 2.73 23.06 13.86
CA GLY A 52 3.17 23.43 15.20
C GLY A 52 4.46 24.26 15.29
N ILE A 53 4.98 24.80 14.17
CA ILE A 53 6.19 25.63 14.15
C ILE A 53 5.89 27.05 14.67
N THR A 54 6.94 27.71 15.21
CA THR A 54 6.85 29.11 15.65
C THR A 54 6.73 30.05 14.45
N LYS A 55 6.16 31.23 14.66
CA LYS A 55 6.07 32.25 13.59
C LYS A 55 7.43 32.63 13.00
N LYS A 56 8.48 32.70 13.87
CA LYS A 56 9.84 33.05 13.47
C LYS A 56 10.45 31.98 12.56
N ASP A 57 10.32 30.73 12.95
CA ASP A 57 10.86 29.59 12.18
C ASP A 57 10.09 29.41 10.87
N SER A 58 8.76 29.65 10.91
CA SER A 58 7.92 29.64 9.71
C SER A 58 8.38 30.65 8.68
N LEU A 59 8.77 31.87 9.07
CA LEU A 59 9.28 32.89 8.14
C LEU A 59 10.59 32.46 7.46
N VAL A 60 11.49 31.84 8.20
CA VAL A 60 12.76 31.32 7.64
C VAL A 60 12.50 30.23 6.64
N ILE A 61 11.62 29.27 6.96
CA ILE A 61 11.26 28.16 6.07
C ILE A 61 10.58 28.69 4.82
N VAL A 62 9.59 29.58 4.98
CA VAL A 62 8.87 30.22 3.84
C VAL A 62 9.85 30.91 2.89
N LYS A 63 10.80 31.71 3.43
CA LYS A 63 11.84 32.36 2.61
C LYS A 63 12.71 31.35 1.88
N GLY A 64 13.07 30.24 2.53
CA GLY A 64 13.82 29.15 1.92
C GLY A 64 13.02 28.46 0.79
N LEU A 65 11.73 28.21 0.98
CA LEU A 65 10.84 27.62 -0.03
C LEU A 65 10.67 28.54 -1.24
N ILE A 66 10.45 29.86 -1.00
CA ILE A 66 10.38 30.86 -2.08
C ILE A 66 11.67 30.88 -2.90
N ASN A 67 12.82 30.94 -2.24
CA ASN A 67 14.11 30.96 -2.93
C ASN A 67 14.36 29.66 -3.73
N SER A 68 14.01 28.51 -3.16
CA SER A 68 14.12 27.22 -3.85
C SER A 68 13.23 27.16 -5.07
N TRP A 69 11.95 27.60 -4.93
CA TRP A 69 11.03 27.70 -6.06
C TRP A 69 11.56 28.64 -7.14
N ALA A 70 12.00 29.84 -6.77
CA ALA A 70 12.51 30.82 -7.72
C ALA A 70 13.73 30.28 -8.51
N LYS A 71 14.70 29.66 -7.82
CA LYS A 71 15.86 29.02 -8.47
C LYS A 71 15.42 27.96 -9.46
N LYS A 72 14.42 27.12 -9.09
CA LYS A 72 13.90 26.08 -9.98
C LYS A 72 13.23 26.67 -11.23
N GLN A 73 12.45 27.76 -11.09
CA GLN A 73 11.84 28.42 -12.25
C GLN A 73 12.88 29.06 -13.18
N LEU A 74 13.89 29.72 -12.60
CA LEU A 74 14.98 30.33 -13.37
C LEU A 74 15.81 29.27 -14.12
N LEU A 75 16.14 28.16 -13.47
CA LEU A 75 16.88 27.06 -14.09
C LEU A 75 16.06 26.39 -15.20
N LEU A 76 14.74 26.20 -14.97
CA LEU A 76 13.85 25.64 -15.98
C LEU A 76 13.79 26.53 -17.22
N ALA A 77 13.60 27.84 -17.05
CA ALA A 77 13.57 28.79 -18.17
C ALA A 77 14.89 28.77 -18.96
N LYS A 78 16.04 28.73 -18.25
CA LYS A 78 17.34 28.61 -18.90
C LYS A 78 17.56 27.28 -19.60
N ALA A 79 17.04 26.19 -19.04
CA ALA A 79 17.09 24.88 -19.70
C ALA A 79 16.24 24.88 -21.00
N GLU A 80 15.02 25.45 -20.95
CA GLU A 80 14.14 25.57 -22.10
C GLU A 80 14.73 26.43 -23.20
N GLU A 81 15.42 27.56 -22.87
CA GLU A 81 16.11 28.41 -23.83
C GLU A 81 17.31 27.73 -24.52
N ASN A 82 17.97 26.79 -23.82
CA ASN A 82 19.22 26.17 -24.29
C ASN A 82 19.06 24.73 -24.80
N ILE A 83 17.84 24.19 -24.79
CA ILE A 83 17.62 22.83 -25.26
C ILE A 83 17.66 22.80 -26.80
N SER A 84 18.31 21.78 -27.37
CA SER A 84 18.23 21.55 -28.81
C SER A 84 16.84 21.05 -29.22
N SER A 85 16.41 21.37 -30.48
CA SER A 85 15.14 20.91 -31.03
C SER A 85 14.94 19.37 -30.89
N VAL A 86 15.98 18.60 -31.23
CA VAL A 86 15.96 17.12 -31.11
C VAL A 86 15.69 16.66 -29.68
N ASN A 87 16.28 17.32 -28.68
CA ASN A 87 16.04 16.98 -27.29
C ASN A 87 14.67 17.45 -26.80
N SER A 88 14.18 18.58 -27.29
CA SER A 88 12.82 19.07 -27.02
C SER A 88 11.78 18.08 -27.52
N ASP A 89 11.87 17.64 -28.77
CA ASP A 89 10.96 16.65 -29.38
C ASP A 89 10.99 15.33 -28.61
N LYS A 90 12.17 14.91 -28.16
CA LYS A 90 12.32 13.69 -27.34
C LYS A 90 11.60 13.83 -26.00
N ILE A 91 11.75 14.95 -25.32
CA ILE A 91 11.07 15.24 -24.05
C ILE A 91 9.56 15.27 -24.25
N GLU A 92 9.07 15.95 -25.26
CA GLU A 92 7.63 15.98 -25.57
C GLU A 92 7.07 14.59 -25.85
N ASN A 93 7.77 13.77 -26.63
CA ASN A 93 7.38 12.40 -26.89
C ASN A 93 7.31 11.56 -25.60
N LEU A 94 8.27 11.71 -24.68
CA LEU A 94 8.26 11.05 -23.39
C LEU A 94 7.08 11.51 -22.53
N VAL A 95 6.84 12.82 -22.44
CA VAL A 95 5.71 13.39 -21.69
C VAL A 95 4.37 12.91 -22.25
N ASN A 96 4.21 12.93 -23.57
CA ASN A 96 2.99 12.48 -24.24
C ASN A 96 2.77 10.97 -24.03
N SER A 97 3.82 10.15 -24.10
CA SER A 97 3.75 8.71 -23.85
C SER A 97 3.37 8.42 -22.38
N TYR A 98 3.96 9.15 -21.45
CA TYR A 98 3.63 9.05 -20.03
C TYR A 98 2.17 9.45 -19.76
N LYS A 99 1.73 10.59 -20.33
CA LYS A 99 0.34 11.05 -20.25
C LYS A 99 -0.64 10.00 -20.77
N LYS A 100 -0.38 9.43 -21.96
CA LYS A 100 -1.20 8.32 -22.50
C LYS A 100 -1.25 7.12 -21.55
N SER A 101 -0.11 6.73 -20.99
CA SER A 101 -0.03 5.63 -20.04
C SER A 101 -0.86 5.89 -18.78
N LEU A 102 -0.83 7.10 -18.24
CA LEU A 102 -1.65 7.49 -17.07
C LEU A 102 -3.15 7.36 -17.36
N TYR A 103 -3.61 7.86 -18.52
CA TYR A 103 -5.02 7.75 -18.91
C TYR A 103 -5.45 6.29 -19.09
N ILE A 104 -4.64 5.51 -19.83
CA ILE A 104 -4.93 4.09 -20.10
C ILE A 104 -4.98 3.30 -18.78
N ASN A 105 -3.98 3.46 -17.92
CA ASN A 105 -3.92 2.77 -16.64
C ASN A 105 -5.07 3.20 -15.72
N GLY A 106 -5.36 4.49 -15.62
CA GLY A 106 -6.49 4.98 -14.82
C GLY A 106 -7.85 4.44 -15.31
N TYR A 107 -8.03 4.30 -16.62
CA TYR A 107 -9.22 3.68 -17.20
C TYR A 107 -9.30 2.19 -16.86
N LYS A 108 -8.20 1.44 -17.08
CA LYS A 108 -8.12 0.01 -16.74
C LYS A 108 -8.37 -0.23 -15.25
N GLU A 109 -7.77 0.53 -14.36
CA GLU A 109 -7.98 0.41 -12.92
C GLU A 109 -9.43 0.65 -12.50
N ARG A 110 -10.10 1.62 -13.11
CA ARG A 110 -11.53 1.87 -12.87
C ARG A 110 -12.38 0.69 -13.28
N LEU A 111 -12.15 0.12 -14.46
CA LEU A 111 -12.88 -1.06 -14.94
C LEU A 111 -12.60 -2.29 -14.06
N ILE A 112 -11.35 -2.49 -13.66
CA ILE A 112 -10.98 -3.57 -12.75
C ILE A 112 -11.73 -3.42 -11.41
N LYS A 113 -11.74 -2.22 -10.84
CA LYS A 113 -12.46 -1.95 -9.58
C LYS A 113 -13.97 -2.22 -9.68
N GLN A 114 -14.56 -1.99 -10.85
CA GLN A 114 -15.99 -2.19 -11.07
C GLN A 114 -16.36 -3.63 -11.40
N ARG A 115 -15.50 -4.39 -12.07
CA ARG A 115 -15.86 -5.68 -12.68
C ARG A 115 -15.12 -6.89 -12.11
N LEU A 116 -14.03 -6.67 -11.39
CA LEU A 116 -13.24 -7.79 -10.85
C LEU A 116 -14.00 -8.48 -9.71
N ASP A 117 -14.26 -9.77 -9.87
CA ASP A 117 -14.70 -10.61 -8.77
C ASP A 117 -13.55 -10.85 -7.79
N THR A 118 -13.66 -10.30 -6.59
CA THR A 118 -12.67 -10.38 -5.52
C THR A 118 -12.95 -11.48 -4.50
N ILE A 119 -14.07 -12.20 -4.65
CA ILE A 119 -14.45 -13.29 -3.76
C ILE A 119 -13.73 -14.55 -4.21
N VAL A 120 -12.82 -15.04 -3.39
CA VAL A 120 -12.12 -16.33 -3.60
C VAL A 120 -12.51 -17.25 -2.45
N ASN A 121 -13.22 -18.32 -2.77
CA ASN A 121 -13.66 -19.29 -1.78
C ASN A 121 -12.59 -20.35 -1.46
N GLN A 122 -12.81 -21.10 -0.37
CA GLN A 122 -11.85 -22.10 0.12
C GLN A 122 -11.68 -23.27 -0.86
N GLU A 123 -12.71 -23.65 -1.58
CA GLU A 123 -12.64 -24.71 -2.59
C GLU A 123 -11.70 -24.34 -3.74
N GLU A 124 -11.76 -23.08 -4.18
CA GLU A 124 -10.92 -22.55 -5.25
C GLU A 124 -9.45 -22.52 -4.83
N ILE A 125 -9.19 -22.10 -3.59
CA ILE A 125 -7.86 -22.14 -3.00
C ILE A 125 -7.34 -23.59 -2.93
N ASN A 126 -8.15 -24.53 -2.45
CA ASN A 126 -7.81 -25.93 -2.36
C ASN A 126 -7.49 -26.53 -3.75
N ARG A 127 -8.35 -26.27 -4.73
CA ARG A 127 -8.17 -26.75 -6.11
C ARG A 127 -6.88 -26.19 -6.73
N TYR A 128 -6.62 -24.91 -6.54
CA TYR A 128 -5.40 -24.28 -7.03
C TYR A 128 -4.17 -24.90 -6.36
N TYR A 129 -4.19 -25.10 -5.05
CA TYR A 129 -3.09 -25.70 -4.30
C TYR A 129 -2.80 -27.12 -4.79
N GLN A 130 -3.82 -27.99 -4.91
CA GLN A 130 -3.63 -29.36 -5.34
C GLN A 130 -3.01 -29.45 -6.74
N LYS A 131 -3.47 -28.60 -7.67
CA LYS A 131 -2.96 -28.54 -9.04
C LYS A 131 -1.51 -28.04 -9.14
N ASN A 132 -1.06 -27.21 -8.19
CA ASN A 132 0.22 -26.51 -8.26
C ASN A 132 1.13 -26.80 -7.07
N LYS A 133 0.95 -27.91 -6.37
CA LYS A 133 1.56 -28.23 -5.08
C LYS A 133 3.09 -28.11 -5.08
N GLU A 134 3.73 -28.58 -6.14
CA GLU A 134 5.18 -28.56 -6.31
C GLU A 134 5.77 -27.15 -6.45
N ASN A 135 4.95 -26.16 -6.79
CA ASN A 135 5.37 -24.76 -6.89
C ASN A 135 5.44 -24.05 -5.52
N PHE A 136 4.96 -24.73 -4.46
CA PHE A 136 4.93 -24.20 -3.10
C PHE A 136 5.98 -24.86 -2.20
N LYS A 137 7.21 -24.99 -2.70
CA LYS A 137 8.33 -25.46 -1.87
C LYS A 137 8.81 -24.36 -0.94
N LEU A 138 9.14 -24.74 0.28
CA LEU A 138 9.62 -23.85 1.33
C LEU A 138 11.03 -23.34 1.00
N ASN A 139 11.23 -22.03 1.11
CA ASN A 139 12.54 -21.40 0.97
C ASN A 139 13.35 -21.44 2.28
N GLU A 140 12.66 -21.60 3.42
CA GLU A 140 13.22 -21.73 4.75
C GLU A 140 12.38 -22.71 5.57
N GLU A 141 12.87 -23.11 6.74
CA GLU A 141 12.15 -23.97 7.65
C GLU A 141 10.93 -23.26 8.24
N LEU A 142 9.82 -23.98 8.40
CA LEU A 142 8.63 -23.52 9.13
C LEU A 142 8.51 -24.26 10.47
N ILE A 143 7.97 -23.55 11.44
CA ILE A 143 7.78 -24.06 12.80
C ILE A 143 6.38 -23.69 13.31
N GLN A 144 5.79 -24.59 14.07
CA GLN A 144 4.68 -24.32 14.99
C GLN A 144 5.23 -24.47 16.40
N PHE A 145 5.07 -23.44 17.22
CA PHE A 145 5.61 -23.45 18.58
C PHE A 145 4.75 -22.61 19.51
N ASP A 146 4.79 -22.98 20.76
CA ASP A 146 4.32 -22.13 21.86
C ASP A 146 5.51 -21.54 22.58
N TYR A 147 5.33 -20.34 23.15
CA TYR A 147 6.30 -19.76 24.05
C TYR A 147 5.63 -18.87 25.09
N VAL A 148 6.30 -18.72 26.23
CA VAL A 148 6.02 -17.72 27.24
C VAL A 148 7.32 -17.03 27.65
N HIS A 149 7.23 -15.73 27.94
CA HIS A 149 8.33 -14.91 28.43
C HIS A 149 7.86 -14.13 29.66
N PHE A 150 8.57 -14.27 30.77
CA PHE A 150 8.28 -13.62 32.03
C PHE A 150 9.55 -13.16 32.75
N GLY A 151 9.41 -12.28 33.75
CA GLY A 151 10.55 -11.79 34.57
C GLY A 151 11.24 -12.88 35.37
N LYS A 152 12.52 -12.70 35.70
CA LYS A 152 13.28 -13.62 36.55
C LYS A 152 12.73 -13.70 38.00
N ASP A 153 12.16 -12.61 38.43
CA ASP A 153 11.56 -12.36 39.75
C ASP A 153 10.09 -12.79 39.84
N PHE A 154 9.58 -13.47 38.78
CA PHE A 154 8.21 -13.94 38.75
C PHE A 154 7.95 -14.98 39.82
N LEU A 155 7.01 -14.72 40.75
CA LEU A 155 6.78 -15.53 41.98
C LEU A 155 6.40 -16.96 41.66
N ASP A 156 5.51 -17.18 40.67
CA ASP A 156 5.00 -18.52 40.34
C ASP A 156 5.80 -19.21 39.21
N LYS A 157 7.10 -18.87 39.10
CA LYS A 157 8.00 -19.39 38.05
C LYS A 157 7.97 -20.90 37.93
N GLU A 158 8.06 -21.61 39.06
CA GLU A 158 8.11 -23.07 39.08
C GLU A 158 6.80 -23.70 38.59
N GLU A 159 5.67 -23.13 38.96
CA GLU A 159 4.36 -23.58 38.52
C GLU A 159 4.15 -23.38 37.04
N VAL A 160 4.52 -22.19 36.54
CA VAL A 160 4.49 -21.88 35.09
C VAL A 160 5.38 -22.84 34.30
N VAL A 161 6.62 -23.11 34.75
CA VAL A 161 7.51 -24.06 34.10
C VAL A 161 6.92 -25.46 34.10
N LYS A 162 6.32 -25.88 35.19
CA LYS A 162 5.67 -27.21 35.33
C LYS A 162 4.46 -27.31 34.40
N SER A 163 3.57 -26.31 34.40
CA SER A 163 2.37 -26.30 33.53
C SER A 163 2.76 -26.29 32.06
N PHE A 164 3.74 -25.46 31.67
CA PHE A 164 4.25 -25.39 30.30
C PHE A 164 4.89 -26.73 29.86
N LYS A 165 5.70 -27.36 30.72
CA LYS A 165 6.36 -28.65 30.47
C LYS A 165 5.36 -29.79 30.23
N PHE A 166 4.25 -29.79 30.95
CA PHE A 166 3.22 -30.82 30.84
C PHE A 166 2.07 -30.46 29.90
N SER A 167 2.22 -29.38 29.13
CA SER A 167 1.20 -28.85 28.19
C SER A 167 -0.17 -28.63 28.84
N ARG A 168 -0.17 -28.15 30.08
CA ARG A 168 -1.37 -27.77 30.82
C ARG A 168 -1.68 -26.31 30.54
N GLU A 169 -2.16 -26.06 29.36
CA GLU A 169 -2.35 -24.69 28.84
C GLU A 169 -3.41 -23.93 29.65
N GLU A 170 -4.47 -24.59 30.09
CA GLU A 170 -5.51 -24.02 30.97
C GLU A 170 -4.95 -23.44 32.28
N ASP A 171 -3.92 -24.08 32.85
CA ASP A 171 -3.24 -23.59 34.04
C ASP A 171 -2.44 -22.30 33.78
N LEU A 172 -2.06 -22.03 32.54
CA LEU A 172 -1.30 -20.86 32.15
C LEU A 172 -2.18 -19.62 31.93
N ASP A 173 -3.48 -19.79 31.66
CA ASP A 173 -4.40 -18.70 31.37
C ASP A 173 -4.47 -17.66 32.49
N ARG A 174 -4.34 -18.09 33.74
CA ARG A 174 -4.30 -17.19 34.91
C ARG A 174 -3.09 -16.29 34.98
N TYR A 175 -2.00 -16.63 34.25
CA TYR A 175 -0.75 -15.86 34.22
C TYR A 175 -0.56 -15.01 32.99
N LEU A 176 -1.49 -15.01 32.03
CA LEU A 176 -1.35 -14.32 30.74
C LEU A 176 -1.05 -12.83 30.90
N LEU A 177 -1.67 -12.16 31.87
CA LEU A 177 -1.47 -10.73 32.16
C LEU A 177 -0.08 -10.44 32.76
N ASN A 178 0.57 -11.44 33.33
CA ASN A 178 1.88 -11.32 33.98
C ASN A 178 3.04 -11.65 33.02
N PHE A 179 2.74 -12.26 31.87
CA PHE A 179 3.74 -12.54 30.85
C PHE A 179 4.11 -11.26 30.09
N LYS A 180 5.40 -11.04 29.91
CA LYS A 180 5.90 -9.96 29.03
C LYS A 180 5.51 -10.17 27.57
N SER A 181 5.50 -11.43 27.14
CA SER A 181 4.98 -11.85 25.83
C SER A 181 4.73 -13.36 25.85
N TYR A 182 3.79 -13.79 25.04
CA TYR A 182 3.44 -15.20 24.89
C TYR A 182 2.84 -15.51 23.52
N ARG A 183 2.82 -16.80 23.19
CA ARG A 183 2.12 -17.41 22.08
C ARG A 183 1.75 -18.82 22.53
N LEU A 184 0.50 -19.04 22.83
CA LEU A 184 -0.04 -20.31 23.32
C LEU A 184 -1.19 -20.73 22.40
N GLN A 185 -1.39 -22.06 22.26
CA GLN A 185 -2.45 -22.66 21.46
C GLN A 185 -2.50 -22.23 19.98
N ASP A 186 -1.41 -21.64 19.49
CA ASP A 186 -1.34 -21.15 18.10
C ASP A 186 -0.72 -22.24 17.21
N SER A 187 -1.55 -22.79 16.32
CA SER A 187 -1.13 -23.77 15.30
C SER A 187 -0.71 -23.14 13.97
N THR A 188 -0.52 -21.82 13.93
CA THR A 188 -0.09 -21.11 12.72
C THR A 188 1.37 -21.44 12.41
N TRP A 189 1.64 -21.78 11.17
CA TRP A 189 3.01 -21.93 10.66
C TRP A 189 3.69 -20.59 10.53
N VAL A 190 4.89 -20.48 11.04
CA VAL A 190 5.75 -19.29 10.88
C VAL A 190 7.16 -19.72 10.45
N PRO A 191 7.90 -18.83 9.76
CA PRO A 191 9.31 -19.06 9.47
C PRO A 191 10.13 -19.29 10.76
N PHE A 192 11.10 -20.17 10.70
CA PHE A 192 12.02 -20.39 11.84
C PHE A 192 12.79 -19.12 12.20
N SER A 193 13.10 -18.29 11.20
CA SER A 193 13.68 -16.96 11.37
C SER A 193 12.81 -16.02 12.23
N PHE A 194 11.48 -16.21 12.25
CA PHE A 194 10.57 -15.46 13.13
C PHE A 194 10.81 -15.77 14.61
N LEU A 195 10.96 -17.07 14.96
CA LEU A 195 11.27 -17.48 16.34
C LEU A 195 12.58 -16.83 16.80
N LYS A 196 13.62 -16.89 15.98
CA LYS A 196 14.94 -16.32 16.28
C LYS A 196 14.88 -14.81 16.55
N LYS A 197 14.11 -14.06 15.76
CA LYS A 197 13.90 -12.62 15.95
C LYS A 197 13.06 -12.29 17.18
N LYS A 198 12.06 -13.12 17.45
CA LYS A 198 11.10 -12.88 18.56
C LYS A 198 11.69 -13.23 19.93
N ILE A 199 12.59 -14.19 19.97
CA ILE A 199 13.15 -14.74 21.21
C ILE A 199 14.68 -14.67 21.11
N PRO A 200 15.32 -13.58 21.57
CA PRO A 200 16.76 -13.34 21.38
C PRO A 200 17.67 -14.50 21.83
N PRO A 201 17.42 -15.19 22.97
CA PRO A 201 18.24 -16.33 23.36
C PRO A 201 18.25 -17.51 22.38
N PHE A 202 17.37 -17.48 21.35
CA PHE A 202 17.29 -18.50 20.31
C PHE A 202 17.98 -18.09 19.00
N GLU A 203 18.61 -16.92 18.93
CA GLU A 203 19.26 -16.45 17.70
C GLU A 203 20.33 -17.41 17.17
N ALA A 204 21.13 -17.99 18.05
CA ALA A 204 22.16 -18.97 17.71
C ALA A 204 21.66 -20.41 17.53
N GLU A 205 20.37 -20.68 17.79
CA GLU A 205 19.84 -22.04 17.67
C GLU A 205 19.77 -22.51 16.22
N THR A 206 20.07 -23.80 16.05
CA THR A 206 19.94 -24.48 14.78
C THR A 206 18.72 -25.40 14.79
N GLN A 207 18.19 -25.68 13.61
CA GLN A 207 17.12 -26.65 13.42
C GLN A 207 17.46 -28.01 14.04
N GLN A 208 18.69 -28.49 13.82
CA GLN A 208 19.14 -29.80 14.35
C GLN A 208 19.11 -29.85 15.86
N ASN A 209 19.43 -28.75 16.54
CA ASN A 209 19.36 -28.65 17.98
C ASN A 209 17.92 -28.71 18.47
N LEU A 210 17.01 -28.00 17.83
CA LEU A 210 15.59 -27.99 18.21
C LEU A 210 14.92 -29.34 17.99
N LEU A 211 15.27 -30.08 16.94
CA LEU A 211 14.73 -31.42 16.67
C LEU A 211 15.19 -32.46 17.67
N LYS A 212 16.36 -32.28 18.32
CA LYS A 212 16.90 -33.20 19.35
C LYS A 212 16.26 -32.99 20.71
N ILE A 213 15.60 -31.86 20.93
CA ILE A 213 15.06 -31.51 22.26
C ILE A 213 13.63 -32.02 22.38
N SER A 214 13.39 -32.83 23.38
CA SER A 214 12.25 -33.76 23.47
C SER A 214 10.90 -33.11 23.78
N LYS A 215 10.79 -31.91 24.38
CA LYS A 215 9.46 -31.31 24.69
C LYS A 215 9.48 -29.79 24.81
N TYR A 216 10.39 -29.19 25.56
CA TYR A 216 10.50 -27.75 25.71
C TYR A 216 11.93 -27.32 25.99
N ILE A 217 12.22 -26.08 25.71
CA ILE A 217 13.52 -25.43 25.93
C ILE A 217 13.28 -24.28 26.90
N GLN A 218 14.09 -24.19 27.94
CA GLN A 218 14.15 -23.02 28.80
C GLN A 218 15.45 -22.29 28.56
N LYS A 219 15.38 -21.00 28.35
CA LYS A 219 16.53 -20.08 28.27
C LYS A 219 16.28 -18.83 29.09
N GLU A 220 17.36 -18.19 29.52
CA GLU A 220 17.32 -16.94 30.28
C GLU A 220 18.30 -15.94 29.72
N ASP A 221 17.93 -14.67 29.80
CA ASP A 221 18.81 -13.54 29.51
C ASP A 221 18.57 -12.39 30.51
N SER A 222 19.12 -11.20 30.26
CA SER A 222 18.88 -10.03 31.11
C SER A 222 17.41 -9.59 31.18
N LEU A 223 16.61 -9.96 30.20
CA LEU A 223 15.20 -9.56 30.08
C LEU A 223 14.24 -10.53 30.78
N GLY A 224 14.65 -11.80 31.03
CA GLY A 224 13.80 -12.75 31.72
C GLY A 224 14.05 -14.19 31.35
N VAL A 225 13.02 -15.00 31.57
CA VAL A 225 12.96 -16.45 31.31
C VAL A 225 12.06 -16.69 30.10
N TYR A 226 12.54 -17.50 29.19
CA TYR A 226 11.82 -17.93 27.98
C TYR A 226 11.62 -19.44 28.01
N LEU A 227 10.39 -19.86 27.87
CA LEU A 227 10.03 -21.25 27.64
C LEU A 227 9.51 -21.39 26.23
N VAL A 228 10.04 -22.34 25.48
CA VAL A 228 9.64 -22.59 24.07
C VAL A 228 9.36 -24.08 23.91
N ALA A 229 8.18 -24.43 23.40
CA ALA A 229 7.80 -25.76 23.00
C ALA A 229 7.58 -25.84 21.49
N VAL A 230 8.37 -26.64 20.80
CA VAL A 230 8.23 -26.89 19.38
C VAL A 230 7.19 -27.96 19.14
N LYS A 231 6.06 -27.62 18.50
CA LYS A 231 4.98 -28.58 18.20
C LYS A 231 5.25 -29.33 16.88
N LYS A 232 5.62 -28.61 15.83
CA LYS A 232 5.91 -29.19 14.51
C LYS A 232 6.96 -28.35 13.78
N MET A 233 7.70 -29.00 12.92
CA MET A 233 8.68 -28.35 12.04
C MET A 233 8.62 -28.95 10.64
N LEU A 234 8.77 -28.11 9.64
CA LEU A 234 8.89 -28.48 8.23
C LEU A 234 10.22 -27.97 7.69
N LEU A 235 10.89 -28.81 6.93
CA LEU A 235 12.21 -28.54 6.40
C LEU A 235 12.12 -27.66 5.15
N LYS A 236 13.17 -26.91 4.89
CA LYS A 236 13.40 -26.24 3.62
C LYS A 236 13.25 -27.25 2.47
N ASN A 237 12.74 -26.78 1.33
CA ASN A 237 12.45 -27.58 0.12
C ASN A 237 11.30 -28.59 0.24
N THR A 238 10.66 -28.77 1.39
CA THR A 238 9.40 -29.51 1.48
C THR A 238 8.24 -28.70 0.96
N VAL A 239 7.13 -29.33 0.60
CA VAL A 239 5.90 -28.65 0.16
C VAL A 239 5.28 -27.92 1.33
N ALA A 240 5.04 -26.64 1.18
CA ALA A 240 4.42 -25.81 2.19
C ALA A 240 2.97 -26.25 2.49
N PRO A 241 2.52 -26.24 3.74
CA PRO A 241 1.12 -26.52 4.07
C PRO A 241 0.17 -25.51 3.45
N LEU A 242 -1.03 -25.95 3.05
CA LEU A 242 -2.06 -25.08 2.52
C LEU A 242 -2.35 -23.87 3.43
N THR A 243 -2.42 -24.09 4.73
CA THR A 243 -2.67 -23.04 5.72
C THR A 243 -1.63 -21.93 5.70
N PHE A 244 -0.37 -22.26 5.37
CA PHE A 244 0.70 -21.28 5.25
C PHE A 244 0.61 -20.47 3.95
N VAL A 245 0.22 -21.11 2.84
CA VAL A 245 0.22 -20.48 1.51
C VAL A 245 -1.14 -19.96 1.05
N SER A 246 -2.22 -20.19 1.81
CA SER A 246 -3.60 -19.80 1.43
C SER A 246 -3.72 -18.34 1.02
N SER A 247 -3.17 -17.41 1.80
CA SER A 247 -3.21 -15.98 1.48
C SER A 247 -2.47 -15.66 0.18
N ARG A 248 -1.33 -16.31 -0.07
CA ARG A 248 -0.56 -16.18 -1.30
C ARG A 248 -1.33 -16.74 -2.50
N ILE A 249 -1.98 -17.89 -2.33
CA ILE A 249 -2.81 -18.51 -3.39
C ILE A 249 -3.98 -17.59 -3.74
N LYS A 250 -4.66 -17.03 -2.74
CA LYS A 250 -5.73 -16.04 -2.96
C LYS A 250 -5.25 -14.86 -3.81
N GLN A 251 -4.07 -14.31 -3.51
CA GLN A 251 -3.48 -13.22 -4.29
C GLN A 251 -3.16 -13.63 -5.73
N ILE A 252 -2.64 -14.85 -5.94
CA ILE A 252 -2.35 -15.40 -7.27
C ILE A 252 -3.63 -15.54 -8.09
N ILE A 253 -4.70 -16.08 -7.50
CA ILE A 253 -6.00 -16.23 -8.17
C ILE A 253 -6.56 -14.86 -8.56
N LEU A 254 -6.56 -13.89 -7.65
CA LEU A 254 -7.02 -12.52 -7.94
C LEU A 254 -6.19 -11.85 -9.02
N HIS A 255 -4.87 -12.02 -8.99
CA HIS A 255 -3.99 -11.50 -10.03
C HIS A 255 -4.30 -12.11 -11.39
N LYS A 256 -4.52 -13.43 -11.45
CA LYS A 256 -4.89 -14.13 -12.68
C LYS A 256 -6.24 -13.62 -13.23
N ARG A 257 -7.26 -13.51 -12.39
CA ARG A 257 -8.57 -12.93 -12.76
C ARG A 257 -8.40 -11.50 -13.30
N LYS A 258 -7.57 -10.68 -12.65
CA LYS A 258 -7.28 -9.31 -13.12
C LYS A 258 -6.68 -9.30 -14.53
N LEU A 259 -5.69 -10.15 -14.79
CA LEU A 259 -5.08 -10.25 -16.12
C LEU A 259 -6.07 -10.76 -17.19
N GLU A 260 -6.89 -11.72 -16.85
CA GLU A 260 -7.93 -12.25 -17.74
C GLU A 260 -8.98 -11.17 -18.07
N LEU A 261 -9.45 -10.42 -17.07
CA LEU A 261 -10.37 -9.31 -17.25
C LEU A 261 -9.78 -8.20 -18.15
N ILE A 262 -8.51 -7.85 -17.97
CA ILE A 262 -7.85 -6.86 -18.84
C ILE A 262 -7.82 -7.34 -20.30
N ARG A 263 -7.46 -8.61 -20.54
CA ARG A 263 -7.45 -9.19 -21.89
C ARG A 263 -8.85 -9.19 -22.52
N GLU A 264 -9.87 -9.52 -21.75
CA GLU A 264 -11.25 -9.49 -22.21
C GLU A 264 -11.68 -8.06 -22.59
N ILE A 265 -11.36 -7.08 -21.76
CA ILE A 265 -11.64 -5.66 -22.05
C ILE A 265 -10.95 -5.22 -23.33
N GLU A 266 -9.65 -5.51 -23.47
CA GLU A 266 -8.87 -5.15 -24.67
C GLU A 266 -9.43 -5.79 -25.93
N LYS A 267 -9.80 -7.07 -25.86
CA LYS A 267 -10.44 -7.80 -26.97
C LYS A 267 -11.79 -7.19 -27.35
N THR A 268 -12.61 -6.85 -26.37
CA THR A 268 -13.91 -6.21 -26.61
C THR A 268 -13.73 -4.85 -27.27
N LEU A 269 -12.81 -4.01 -26.79
CA LEU A 269 -12.52 -2.70 -27.38
C LEU A 269 -12.09 -2.80 -28.86
N ILE A 270 -11.25 -3.76 -29.20
CA ILE A 270 -10.82 -3.99 -30.58
C ILE A 270 -11.99 -4.45 -31.45
N ASN A 271 -12.78 -5.40 -30.98
CA ASN A 271 -13.95 -5.90 -31.73
C ASN A 271 -14.98 -4.79 -31.98
N ASP A 272 -15.29 -3.99 -30.96
CA ASP A 272 -16.21 -2.85 -31.07
C ASP A 272 -15.67 -1.80 -32.07
N ALA A 273 -14.36 -1.56 -32.03
CA ALA A 273 -13.74 -0.60 -32.96
C ALA A 273 -13.80 -1.11 -34.43
N ILE A 274 -13.65 -2.41 -34.66
CA ILE A 274 -13.79 -3.02 -36.00
C ILE A 274 -15.24 -2.91 -36.46
N GLN A 275 -16.22 -3.30 -35.63
CA GLN A 275 -17.63 -3.26 -35.98
C GLN A 275 -18.11 -1.83 -36.29
N ASN A 276 -17.62 -0.86 -35.53
CA ASN A 276 -17.96 0.55 -35.74
C ASN A 276 -17.09 1.27 -36.78
N LYS A 277 -16.24 0.53 -37.51
CA LYS A 277 -15.31 1.05 -38.53
C LYS A 277 -14.31 2.11 -38.01
N ASN A 278 -14.06 2.10 -36.69
CA ASN A 278 -13.10 2.99 -36.03
C ASN A 278 -11.66 2.44 -36.06
N PHE A 279 -11.48 1.16 -36.42
CA PHE A 279 -10.20 0.51 -36.64
C PHE A 279 -10.13 -0.04 -38.05
N LYS A 280 -9.05 0.27 -38.76
CA LYS A 280 -8.75 -0.21 -40.11
C LYS A 280 -7.27 -0.58 -40.18
N GLU A 281 -6.99 -1.73 -40.72
CA GLU A 281 -5.65 -2.19 -41.07
C GLU A 281 -5.48 -2.05 -42.58
N TYR A 282 -4.32 -1.53 -43.03
CA TYR A 282 -4.02 -1.26 -44.44
C TYR A 282 -2.88 -2.13 -44.91
#